data_e669a77f6c72fc713fb31a336b485ec8
#
_entry.id   e669a77f6c72fc713fb31a336b485ec8
#
_cell.length_a   1.000
_cell.length_b   1.000
_cell.length_c   1.000
_cell.angle_alpha   90.00
_cell.angle_beta   90.00
_cell.angle_gamma   90.00
#
_symmetry.space_group_name_H-M   'P 1'
#
loop_
_entity.id
_entity.type
_entity.pdbx_description
1 polymer ?
#
loop_
_entity_poly.entity_id
_entity_poly.type
_entity_poly.pdbx_seq_one_letter_code
_entity_poly.pdbx_strand_id
1 'polypeptide(L)'
;MTLKHWLRFALTFSGACLLAIQASAQPTKVERVVMLMRHGVRSPITGEAPLDTQTGAPWPVWSVPPETITPHGAEALKALGNVDRAWLSARGILPAKACPDLAKTIVWTNTSPRTIATGQAYVQGLAPGCALHVGHLPEDQIDPLFEPTRAPPPWFDAQRAVTSINAYTGGMPVLVQRHDATLGQLEHVLDCGASPCSPQRAPRLAVTADNRGLVFEGPVRDASGTAEVLMLEYLEGFPLKEVGWGRANPATLKTVGEVHAALFDVFSRPPYMMAFQTEPTARRIIDDFSRPDAPDFDMLVGHDTNVAALAALLGVTVEAPGFAVNDPSPGGALVLALIRDAQGRAFVRVYYRSQSADDIRAARDHATWKSLTMNACKQGPQHMCPLPDFVALLKAGTAEARAPLVAR
;
A
#
# COMPACT_ATOMS: atom_id res chain seq x y z
N MET A 1 8.65 -43.13 85.66
CA MET A 1 7.49 -43.84 85.14
C MET A 1 6.64 -42.82 84.44
N THR A 2 6.65 -42.73 83.08
CA THR A 2 5.56 -42.28 82.22
C THR A 2 6.08 -42.30 80.76
N LEU A 3 5.41 -43.09 80.00
CA LEU A 3 5.66 -43.34 78.56
C LEU A 3 5.05 -42.19 77.73
N LYS A 4 5.82 -41.51 76.85
CA LYS A 4 5.31 -40.56 75.90
C LYS A 4 5.33 -41.20 74.47
N HIS A 5 4.07 -41.37 73.92
CA HIS A 5 3.85 -41.76 72.54
C HIS A 5 4.06 -40.59 71.63
N TRP A 6 4.84 -40.77 70.56
CA TRP A 6 5.01 -39.85 69.42
C TRP A 6 4.19 -40.41 68.25
N LEU A 7 3.08 -39.69 67.91
CA LEU A 7 2.40 -39.87 66.66
C LEU A 7 3.21 -39.21 65.53
N ARG A 8 3.58 -39.95 64.51
CA ARG A 8 4.09 -39.42 63.26
C ARG A 8 2.97 -39.25 62.25
N PHE A 9 2.66 -37.97 61.89
CA PHE A 9 1.82 -37.64 60.75
C PHE A 9 2.65 -37.68 59.47
N ALA A 10 2.29 -38.58 58.55
CA ALA A 10 2.84 -38.60 57.19
C ALA A 10 2.00 -37.70 56.29
N LEU A 11 2.53 -36.57 55.89
CA LEU A 11 1.94 -35.71 54.85
C LEU A 11 2.30 -36.30 53.45
N THR A 12 1.31 -36.87 52.80
CA THR A 12 1.43 -37.23 51.37
C THR A 12 1.20 -35.98 50.50
N PHE A 13 2.29 -35.48 49.91
CA PHE A 13 2.23 -34.45 48.88
C PHE A 13 1.81 -35.12 47.56
N SER A 14 0.55 -34.96 47.14
CA SER A 14 0.09 -35.29 45.78
C SER A 14 0.54 -34.15 44.85
N GLY A 15 1.67 -34.38 44.15
CA GLY A 15 2.14 -33.50 43.08
C GLY A 15 1.23 -33.63 41.86
N ALA A 16 0.31 -32.69 41.67
CA ALA A 16 -0.37 -32.52 40.36
C ALA A 16 0.60 -32.02 39.32
N CYS A 17 1.09 -32.89 38.45
CA CYS A 17 1.86 -32.52 37.29
C CYS A 17 0.91 -31.80 36.31
N LEU A 18 0.92 -30.46 36.29
CA LEU A 18 0.34 -29.65 35.24
C LEU A 18 1.17 -29.86 33.97
N LEU A 19 0.75 -30.78 33.11
CA LEU A 19 1.21 -30.86 31.72
C LEU A 19 0.78 -29.56 31.02
N ALA A 20 1.71 -28.60 30.92
CA ALA A 20 1.59 -27.48 30.03
C ALA A 20 1.58 -28.05 28.59
N ILE A 21 0.40 -28.15 27.99
CA ILE A 21 0.25 -28.42 26.56
C ILE A 21 0.86 -27.20 25.86
N GLN A 22 2.14 -27.33 25.47
CA GLN A 22 2.71 -26.41 24.51
C GLN A 22 1.95 -26.63 23.21
N ALA A 23 1.10 -25.70 22.84
CA ALA A 23 0.49 -25.65 21.52
C ALA A 23 1.63 -25.46 20.51
N SER A 24 2.19 -26.56 20.04
CA SER A 24 3.14 -26.54 18.91
C SER A 24 2.40 -25.93 17.73
N ALA A 25 2.94 -24.83 17.19
CA ALA A 25 2.41 -24.23 15.98
C ALA A 25 2.34 -25.34 14.90
N GLN A 26 1.13 -25.65 14.45
CA GLN A 26 0.92 -26.66 13.42
C GLN A 26 1.67 -26.23 12.15
N PRO A 27 2.36 -27.14 11.46
CA PRO A 27 3.07 -26.82 10.23
C PRO A 27 2.07 -26.25 9.21
N THR A 28 2.36 -25.05 8.74
CA THR A 28 1.56 -24.37 7.71
C THR A 28 2.38 -24.24 6.43
N LYS A 29 1.73 -24.44 5.29
CA LYS A 29 2.34 -24.27 3.96
C LYS A 29 1.74 -23.05 3.28
N VAL A 30 2.58 -22.15 2.77
CA VAL A 30 2.13 -21.12 1.83
C VAL A 30 1.93 -21.77 0.48
N GLU A 31 0.75 -21.60 -0.12
CA GLU A 31 0.40 -22.19 -1.41
C GLU A 31 0.46 -21.18 -2.55
N ARG A 32 0.03 -19.94 -2.26
CA ARG A 32 -0.01 -18.85 -3.25
C ARG A 32 0.25 -17.52 -2.58
N VAL A 33 0.75 -16.58 -3.38
CA VAL A 33 0.98 -15.20 -2.95
C VAL A 33 0.48 -14.24 -4.04
N VAL A 34 -0.37 -13.29 -3.64
CA VAL A 34 -0.73 -12.14 -4.47
C VAL A 34 -0.12 -10.90 -3.85
N MET A 35 0.57 -10.08 -4.64
CA MET A 35 1.13 -8.79 -4.23
C MET A 35 0.50 -7.65 -5.02
N LEU A 36 0.11 -6.56 -4.33
CA LEU A 36 -0.24 -5.30 -4.97
C LEU A 36 0.75 -4.22 -4.52
N MET A 37 1.58 -3.75 -5.45
CA MET A 37 2.71 -2.86 -5.22
C MET A 37 2.51 -1.49 -5.86
N ARG A 38 2.88 -0.41 -5.17
CA ARG A 38 3.07 0.92 -5.74
C ARG A 38 4.32 0.93 -6.61
N HIS A 39 4.31 1.67 -7.74
CA HIS A 39 5.52 1.92 -8.55
C HIS A 39 6.67 2.49 -7.69
N GLY A 40 7.88 2.37 -8.20
CA GLY A 40 9.10 2.84 -7.53
C GLY A 40 9.33 4.35 -7.62
N VAL A 41 10.53 4.79 -7.20
CA VAL A 41 10.95 6.19 -7.25
C VAL A 41 11.06 6.66 -8.70
N ARG A 42 10.45 7.80 -8.98
CA ARG A 42 10.37 8.45 -10.29
C ARG A 42 10.62 9.95 -10.17
N SER A 43 10.89 10.60 -11.29
CA SER A 43 10.76 12.06 -11.38
C SER A 43 9.30 12.50 -11.20
N PRO A 44 9.06 13.72 -10.70
CA PRO A 44 7.70 14.26 -10.54
C PRO A 44 6.92 14.28 -11.87
N ILE A 45 5.59 14.15 -11.74
CA ILE A 45 4.65 14.40 -12.84
C ILE A 45 4.63 15.90 -13.12
N THR A 46 4.49 16.32 -14.39
CA THR A 46 4.34 17.74 -14.72
C THR A 46 3.14 18.33 -13.96
N GLY A 47 3.37 19.35 -13.14
CA GLY A 47 2.35 19.98 -12.31
C GLY A 47 1.96 19.17 -11.06
N GLU A 48 2.75 18.22 -10.62
CA GLU A 48 2.55 17.49 -9.36
C GLU A 48 2.59 18.46 -8.18
N ALA A 49 3.67 19.24 -8.03
CA ALA A 49 3.58 20.53 -7.36
C ALA A 49 2.90 21.50 -8.34
N PRO A 50 1.82 22.20 -7.95
CA PRO A 50 1.14 23.15 -8.82
C PRO A 50 2.12 24.15 -9.42
N LEU A 51 1.94 24.48 -10.70
CA LEU A 51 2.86 25.39 -11.43
C LEU A 51 2.90 26.80 -10.86
N ASP A 52 1.87 27.20 -10.15
CA ASP A 52 1.74 28.49 -9.45
C ASP A 52 2.20 28.44 -7.98
N THR A 53 2.78 27.33 -7.53
CA THR A 53 3.44 27.23 -6.22
C THR A 53 4.70 28.12 -6.24
N GLN A 54 4.77 29.07 -5.30
CA GLN A 54 5.94 29.93 -5.13
C GLN A 54 7.00 29.21 -4.31
N THR A 55 8.27 29.41 -4.67
CA THR A 55 9.41 28.84 -3.95
C THR A 55 10.53 29.88 -3.85
N GLY A 56 11.31 29.84 -2.77
CA GLY A 56 12.42 30.78 -2.57
C GLY A 56 13.60 30.56 -3.55
N ALA A 57 13.67 29.39 -4.21
CA ALA A 57 14.66 29.05 -5.22
C ALA A 57 14.05 28.05 -6.22
N PRO A 58 14.60 27.88 -7.42
CA PRO A 58 14.14 26.90 -8.39
C PRO A 58 14.12 25.49 -7.83
N TRP A 59 13.17 24.66 -8.29
CA TRP A 59 13.13 23.24 -7.99
C TRP A 59 14.40 22.54 -8.50
N PRO A 60 14.91 21.50 -7.79
CA PRO A 60 16.01 20.69 -8.28
C PRO A 60 15.72 20.07 -9.65
N VAL A 61 16.77 19.94 -10.46
CA VAL A 61 16.67 19.38 -11.82
C VAL A 61 16.78 17.86 -11.76
N TRP A 62 15.82 17.18 -12.35
CA TRP A 62 15.82 15.71 -12.45
C TRP A 62 16.61 15.24 -13.68
N SER A 63 17.30 14.11 -13.56
CA SER A 63 18.13 13.53 -14.64
C SER A 63 17.34 12.82 -15.75
N VAL A 64 16.04 12.64 -15.55
CA VAL A 64 15.12 11.94 -16.46
C VAL A 64 13.87 12.78 -16.72
N PRO A 65 13.15 12.57 -17.83
CA PRO A 65 11.87 13.24 -18.11
C PRO A 65 10.85 13.03 -16.98
N PRO A 66 9.81 13.89 -16.87
CA PRO A 66 8.73 13.70 -15.94
C PRO A 66 8.11 12.29 -15.98
N GLU A 67 7.61 11.79 -14.86
CA GLU A 67 6.94 10.49 -14.69
C GLU A 67 7.81 9.24 -14.92
N THR A 68 9.09 9.40 -15.12
CA THR A 68 10.01 8.32 -15.47
C THR A 68 10.69 7.75 -14.23
N ILE A 69 10.72 6.40 -14.10
CA ILE A 69 11.53 5.72 -13.08
C ILE A 69 12.99 6.13 -13.28
N THR A 70 13.63 6.61 -12.23
CA THR A 70 15.03 7.02 -12.28
C THR A 70 15.97 5.81 -12.29
N PRO A 71 17.23 5.95 -12.73
CA PRO A 71 18.21 4.88 -12.58
C PRO A 71 18.37 4.43 -11.13
N HIS A 72 18.36 5.37 -10.17
CA HIS A 72 18.40 5.07 -8.74
C HIS A 72 17.16 4.30 -8.29
N GLY A 73 15.97 4.76 -8.69
CA GLY A 73 14.70 4.06 -8.43
C GLY A 73 14.69 2.63 -8.99
N ALA A 74 15.28 2.40 -10.17
CA ALA A 74 15.41 1.07 -10.75
C ALA A 74 16.35 0.16 -9.93
N GLU A 75 17.48 0.67 -9.42
CA GLU A 75 18.36 -0.10 -8.53
C GLU A 75 17.69 -0.42 -7.20
N ALA A 76 16.93 0.51 -6.60
CA ALA A 76 16.16 0.23 -5.39
C ALA A 76 15.08 -0.85 -5.61
N LEU A 77 14.42 -0.86 -6.77
CA LEU A 77 13.45 -1.88 -7.15
C LEU A 77 14.09 -3.25 -7.38
N LYS A 78 15.26 -3.28 -7.98
CA LYS A 78 16.03 -4.51 -8.16
C LYS A 78 16.48 -5.08 -6.80
N ALA A 79 16.98 -4.24 -5.90
CA ALA A 79 17.29 -4.61 -4.53
C ALA A 79 16.07 -5.21 -3.82
N LEU A 80 14.90 -4.58 -3.99
CA LEU A 80 13.65 -5.07 -3.43
C LEU A 80 13.23 -6.43 -4.03
N GLY A 81 13.43 -6.65 -5.34
CA GLY A 81 13.19 -7.93 -5.99
C GLY A 81 14.04 -9.06 -5.40
N ASN A 82 15.31 -8.79 -5.04
CA ASN A 82 16.19 -9.74 -4.36
C ASN A 82 15.64 -10.14 -2.98
N VAL A 83 15.17 -9.17 -2.19
CA VAL A 83 14.56 -9.40 -0.86
C VAL A 83 13.31 -10.26 -1.00
N ASP A 84 12.44 -9.94 -1.94
CA ASP A 84 11.20 -10.67 -2.16
C ASP A 84 11.48 -12.09 -2.68
N ARG A 85 12.50 -12.28 -3.53
CA ARG A 85 12.96 -13.60 -3.96
C ARG A 85 13.32 -14.47 -2.76
N ALA A 86 14.10 -13.95 -1.84
CA ALA A 86 14.52 -14.68 -0.64
C ALA A 86 13.30 -15.07 0.22
N TRP A 87 12.36 -14.16 0.42
CA TRP A 87 11.14 -14.39 1.20
C TRP A 87 10.23 -15.46 0.56
N LEU A 88 10.00 -15.38 -0.75
CA LEU A 88 9.16 -16.29 -1.53
C LEU A 88 9.80 -17.70 -1.59
N SER A 89 11.12 -17.77 -1.77
CA SER A 89 11.85 -19.04 -1.82
C SER A 89 11.84 -19.75 -0.47
N ALA A 90 12.00 -19.03 0.63
CA ALA A 90 11.92 -19.61 1.98
C ALA A 90 10.54 -20.21 2.28
N ARG A 91 9.51 -19.85 1.50
CA ARG A 91 8.12 -20.36 1.62
C ARG A 91 7.74 -21.34 0.54
N GLY A 92 8.67 -21.69 -0.34
CA GLY A 92 8.47 -22.68 -1.41
C GLY A 92 7.62 -22.18 -2.58
N ILE A 93 7.39 -20.86 -2.68
CA ILE A 93 6.65 -20.24 -3.81
C ILE A 93 7.55 -20.14 -5.05
N LEU A 94 8.80 -19.72 -4.87
CA LEU A 94 9.79 -19.69 -5.93
C LEU A 94 10.97 -20.61 -5.63
N PRO A 95 11.63 -21.16 -6.63
CA PRO A 95 12.86 -21.94 -6.43
C PRO A 95 13.99 -20.97 -5.97
N ALA A 96 14.86 -21.45 -5.06
CA ALA A 96 15.90 -20.59 -4.48
C ALA A 96 16.94 -20.08 -5.51
N LYS A 97 17.31 -20.89 -6.51
CA LYS A 97 18.38 -20.57 -7.48
C LYS A 97 17.97 -20.73 -8.95
N ALA A 98 16.99 -21.60 -9.25
CA ALA A 98 16.51 -21.79 -10.61
C ALA A 98 15.54 -20.68 -11.05
N CYS A 99 15.26 -20.59 -12.34
CA CYS A 99 14.19 -19.72 -12.82
C CYS A 99 12.82 -20.20 -12.30
N PRO A 100 11.91 -19.27 -12.01
CA PRO A 100 10.55 -19.62 -11.64
C PRO A 100 9.81 -20.32 -12.78
N ASP A 101 8.77 -21.08 -12.46
CA ASP A 101 7.83 -21.56 -13.46
C ASP A 101 7.06 -20.38 -14.05
N LEU A 102 7.27 -20.10 -15.33
CA LEU A 102 6.68 -18.95 -16.03
C LEU A 102 5.15 -19.07 -16.18
N ALA A 103 4.60 -20.28 -16.12
CA ALA A 103 3.15 -20.49 -16.14
C ALA A 103 2.51 -20.25 -14.75
N LYS A 104 3.32 -20.23 -13.69
CA LYS A 104 2.88 -20.07 -12.30
C LYS A 104 3.34 -18.77 -11.65
N THR A 105 4.09 -17.94 -12.39
CA THR A 105 4.64 -16.66 -11.90
C THR A 105 4.23 -15.54 -12.83
N ILE A 106 3.36 -14.67 -12.36
CA ILE A 106 2.84 -13.55 -13.13
C ILE A 106 3.35 -12.24 -12.53
N VAL A 107 3.78 -11.32 -13.41
CA VAL A 107 4.01 -9.91 -13.09
C VAL A 107 3.18 -9.09 -14.07
N TRP A 108 2.18 -8.40 -13.56
CA TRP A 108 1.24 -7.60 -14.34
C TRP A 108 1.28 -6.16 -13.85
N THR A 109 1.41 -5.21 -14.78
CA THR A 109 1.52 -3.78 -14.46
C THR A 109 0.41 -2.96 -15.10
N ASN A 110 0.09 -1.81 -14.50
CA ASN A 110 -0.64 -0.78 -15.21
C ASN A 110 0.12 -0.36 -16.48
N THR A 111 -0.56 0.28 -17.41
CA THR A 111 -0.04 0.76 -18.70
C THR A 111 0.80 2.04 -18.61
N SER A 112 0.87 2.66 -17.43
CA SER A 112 1.75 3.84 -17.23
C SER A 112 3.23 3.45 -17.37
N PRO A 113 4.07 4.23 -18.10
CA PRO A 113 5.49 3.90 -18.31
C PRO A 113 6.24 3.63 -16.99
N ARG A 114 5.94 4.38 -15.92
CA ARG A 114 6.54 4.18 -14.59
C ARG A 114 6.20 2.83 -13.95
N THR A 115 5.00 2.29 -14.17
CA THR A 115 4.63 0.97 -13.63
C THR A 115 5.25 -0.16 -14.42
N ILE A 116 5.34 -0.04 -15.75
CA ILE A 116 6.03 -1.00 -16.63
C ILE A 116 7.52 -1.04 -16.28
N ALA A 117 8.18 0.11 -16.20
CA ALA A 117 9.59 0.20 -15.80
C ALA A 117 9.84 -0.34 -14.39
N THR A 118 8.89 -0.13 -13.47
CA THR A 118 8.95 -0.73 -12.13
C THR A 118 8.95 -2.26 -12.19
N GLY A 119 8.01 -2.86 -12.93
CA GLY A 119 7.96 -4.31 -13.13
C GLY A 119 9.24 -4.84 -13.74
N GLN A 120 9.76 -4.18 -14.78
CA GLN A 120 11.01 -4.56 -15.45
C GLN A 120 12.23 -4.51 -14.53
N ALA A 121 12.40 -3.46 -13.72
CA ALA A 121 13.49 -3.36 -12.76
C ALA A 121 13.36 -4.40 -11.64
N TYR A 122 12.15 -4.58 -11.11
CA TYR A 122 11.86 -5.53 -10.04
C TYR A 122 12.17 -6.98 -10.45
N VAL A 123 11.78 -7.43 -11.65
CA VAL A 123 12.04 -8.80 -12.10
C VAL A 123 13.54 -9.08 -12.30
N GLN A 124 14.39 -8.08 -12.52
CA GLN A 124 15.84 -8.26 -12.56
C GLN A 124 16.41 -8.72 -11.22
N GLY A 125 15.81 -8.30 -10.10
CA GLY A 125 16.16 -8.80 -8.77
C GLY A 125 15.42 -10.09 -8.43
N LEU A 126 14.10 -10.17 -8.73
CA LEU A 126 13.29 -11.32 -8.42
C LEU A 126 13.74 -12.58 -9.16
N ALA A 127 14.10 -12.49 -10.43
CA ALA A 127 14.42 -13.62 -11.29
C ALA A 127 15.62 -13.30 -12.22
N PRO A 128 16.82 -13.02 -11.66
CA PRO A 128 17.97 -12.58 -12.42
C PRO A 128 18.36 -13.61 -13.49
N GLY A 129 18.50 -13.16 -14.73
CA GLY A 129 18.85 -13.99 -15.88
C GLY A 129 17.73 -14.91 -16.41
N CYS A 130 16.52 -14.81 -15.86
CA CYS A 130 15.35 -15.57 -16.30
C CYS A 130 14.47 -14.75 -17.26
N ALA A 131 13.80 -15.44 -18.18
CA ALA A 131 12.88 -14.80 -19.15
C ALA A 131 11.49 -14.56 -18.54
N LEU A 132 11.43 -13.98 -17.31
CA LEU A 132 10.17 -13.62 -16.69
C LEU A 132 9.60 -12.38 -17.36
N HIS A 133 8.45 -12.53 -17.99
CA HIS A 133 7.78 -11.46 -18.73
C HIS A 133 6.99 -10.54 -17.78
N VAL A 134 7.06 -9.23 -18.07
CA VAL A 134 6.21 -8.22 -17.44
C VAL A 134 5.04 -7.93 -18.37
N GLY A 135 3.84 -8.37 -17.98
CA GLY A 135 2.63 -8.20 -18.76
C GLY A 135 1.94 -6.87 -18.46
N HIS A 136 1.28 -6.32 -19.45
CA HIS A 136 0.41 -5.13 -19.36
C HIS A 136 -0.52 -5.07 -20.57
N LEU A 137 -1.60 -4.29 -20.50
CA LEU A 137 -2.38 -3.93 -21.68
C LEU A 137 -1.53 -3.04 -22.64
N PRO A 138 -1.92 -2.88 -23.91
CA PRO A 138 -1.33 -1.84 -24.77
C PRO A 138 -1.26 -0.48 -24.07
N GLU A 139 -0.15 0.24 -24.24
CA GLU A 139 0.14 1.47 -23.46
C GLU A 139 -0.85 2.62 -23.72
N ASP A 140 -1.56 2.58 -24.84
CA ASP A 140 -2.63 3.50 -25.20
C ASP A 140 -4.00 3.15 -24.58
N GLN A 141 -4.10 2.02 -23.85
CA GLN A 141 -5.31 1.58 -23.18
C GLN A 141 -5.25 1.84 -21.67
N ILE A 142 -6.40 2.20 -21.10
CA ILE A 142 -6.54 2.32 -19.64
C ILE A 142 -6.82 0.94 -19.08
N ASP A 143 -6.00 0.48 -18.13
CA ASP A 143 -6.28 -0.77 -17.42
C ASP A 143 -7.23 -0.50 -16.22
N PRO A 144 -8.48 -0.97 -16.28
CA PRO A 144 -9.45 -0.75 -15.21
C PRO A 144 -9.08 -1.45 -13.90
N LEU A 145 -8.13 -2.38 -13.93
CA LEU A 145 -7.60 -3.02 -12.72
C LEU A 145 -6.93 -2.00 -11.79
N PHE A 146 -6.30 -0.97 -12.38
CA PHE A 146 -5.53 0.02 -11.64
C PHE A 146 -6.12 1.43 -11.70
N GLU A 147 -6.75 1.82 -12.81
CA GLU A 147 -7.23 3.19 -13.04
C GLU A 147 -8.72 3.24 -13.43
N PRO A 148 -9.64 2.64 -12.66
CA PRO A 148 -11.06 2.61 -13.02
C PRO A 148 -11.69 4.01 -13.07
N THR A 149 -11.11 5.00 -12.37
CA THR A 149 -11.58 6.39 -12.37
C THR A 149 -11.24 7.15 -13.65
N ARG A 150 -10.26 6.71 -14.43
CA ARG A 150 -9.90 7.34 -15.72
C ARG A 150 -10.84 6.94 -16.86
N ALA A 151 -11.41 5.74 -16.78
CA ALA A 151 -12.41 5.25 -17.72
C ALA A 151 -13.59 4.64 -16.93
N PRO A 152 -14.35 5.48 -16.18
CA PRO A 152 -15.39 4.97 -15.31
C PRO A 152 -16.47 4.27 -16.14
N PRO A 153 -16.88 3.07 -15.71
CA PRO A 153 -17.97 2.33 -16.37
C PRO A 153 -19.29 3.08 -16.22
N PRO A 154 -20.32 2.77 -17.05
CA PRO A 154 -21.61 3.46 -17.03
C PRO A 154 -22.36 3.42 -15.69
N TRP A 155 -22.02 2.46 -14.82
CA TRP A 155 -22.64 2.32 -13.48
C TRP A 155 -21.92 3.13 -12.39
N PHE A 156 -20.79 3.78 -12.68
CA PHE A 156 -20.14 4.68 -11.72
C PHE A 156 -21.03 5.90 -11.47
N ASP A 157 -21.30 6.17 -10.21
CA ASP A 157 -22.13 7.29 -9.77
C ASP A 157 -21.25 8.35 -9.09
N ALA A 158 -20.91 9.41 -9.84
CA ALA A 158 -20.06 10.48 -9.36
C ALA A 158 -20.71 11.28 -8.22
N GLN A 159 -22.06 11.41 -8.20
CA GLN A 159 -22.76 12.09 -7.11
C GLN A 159 -22.72 11.27 -5.81
N ARG A 160 -22.83 9.97 -5.91
CA ARG A 160 -22.65 9.04 -4.78
C ARG A 160 -21.23 9.07 -4.26
N ALA A 161 -20.24 9.18 -5.15
CA ALA A 161 -18.84 9.35 -4.76
C ALA A 161 -18.66 10.62 -3.95
N VAL A 162 -19.16 11.77 -4.41
CA VAL A 162 -19.11 13.06 -3.66
C VAL A 162 -19.78 12.91 -2.30
N THR A 163 -20.96 12.28 -2.23
CA THR A 163 -21.68 12.05 -0.98
C THR A 163 -20.87 11.20 0.00
N SER A 164 -20.30 10.08 -0.49
CA SER A 164 -19.48 9.17 0.32
C SER A 164 -18.20 9.84 0.83
N ILE A 165 -17.54 10.63 -0.01
CA ILE A 165 -16.33 11.38 0.36
C ILE A 165 -16.65 12.43 1.43
N ASN A 166 -17.71 13.23 1.25
CA ASN A 166 -18.10 14.23 2.24
C ASN A 166 -18.51 13.60 3.58
N ALA A 167 -19.22 12.48 3.56
CA ALA A 167 -19.56 11.74 4.78
C ALA A 167 -18.32 11.22 5.50
N TYR A 168 -17.31 10.75 4.77
CA TYR A 168 -16.07 10.22 5.32
C TYR A 168 -15.15 11.31 5.88
N THR A 169 -14.98 12.41 5.14
CA THR A 169 -14.05 13.50 5.48
C THR A 169 -14.65 14.55 6.42
N GLY A 170 -15.96 14.64 6.51
CA GLY A 170 -16.69 15.77 7.12
C GLY A 170 -16.83 16.97 6.20
N GLY A 171 -16.50 16.81 4.92
CA GLY A 171 -16.44 17.85 3.90
C GLY A 171 -15.06 18.49 3.75
N MET A 172 -14.85 19.13 2.60
CA MET A 172 -13.52 19.66 2.24
C MET A 172 -12.97 20.71 3.21
N PRO A 173 -13.76 21.64 3.78
CA PRO A 173 -13.25 22.56 4.81
C PRO A 173 -12.75 21.85 6.08
N VAL A 174 -13.43 20.79 6.52
CA VAL A 174 -13.02 19.99 7.69
C VAL A 174 -11.74 19.21 7.38
N LEU A 175 -11.60 18.67 6.16
CA LEU A 175 -10.38 18.01 5.73
C LEU A 175 -9.19 18.98 5.77
N VAL A 176 -9.34 20.19 5.25
CA VAL A 176 -8.29 21.24 5.31
C VAL A 176 -7.95 21.57 6.75
N GLN A 177 -8.94 21.85 7.60
CA GLN A 177 -8.72 22.18 9.02
C GLN A 177 -7.96 21.09 9.77
N ARG A 178 -8.22 19.82 9.47
CA ARG A 178 -7.53 18.66 10.06
C ARG A 178 -6.02 18.67 9.75
N HIS A 179 -5.63 19.21 8.61
CA HIS A 179 -4.25 19.26 8.14
C HIS A 179 -3.62 20.66 8.21
N ASP A 180 -4.23 21.60 8.90
CA ASP A 180 -3.78 22.99 8.97
C ASP A 180 -2.32 23.13 9.45
N ALA A 181 -1.94 22.40 10.50
CA ALA A 181 -0.57 22.37 11.00
C ALA A 181 0.44 21.82 9.97
N THR A 182 0.06 20.76 9.24
CA THR A 182 0.88 20.16 8.20
C THR A 182 1.02 21.08 6.99
N LEU A 183 -0.05 21.76 6.60
CA LEU A 183 -0.02 22.79 5.55
C LEU A 183 0.91 23.94 5.95
N GLY A 184 0.85 24.41 7.21
CA GLY A 184 1.78 25.41 7.74
C GLY A 184 3.24 24.93 7.73
N GLN A 185 3.50 23.67 8.02
CA GLN A 185 4.84 23.09 7.92
C GLN A 185 5.35 23.07 6.46
N LEU A 186 4.49 22.77 5.50
CA LEU A 186 4.84 22.81 4.08
C LEU A 186 5.17 24.24 3.62
N GLU A 187 4.38 25.23 4.01
CA GLU A 187 4.66 26.66 3.75
C GLU A 187 6.05 27.07 4.27
N HIS A 188 6.43 26.57 5.46
CA HIS A 188 7.76 26.82 6.00
C HIS A 188 8.88 26.16 5.16
N VAL A 189 8.65 24.98 4.59
CA VAL A 189 9.62 24.34 3.69
C VAL A 189 9.75 25.12 2.38
N LEU A 190 8.64 25.61 1.82
CA LEU A 190 8.63 26.38 0.57
C LEU A 190 9.35 27.72 0.70
N ASP A 191 9.16 28.47 1.80
CA ASP A 191 9.86 29.72 2.17
C ASP A 191 10.11 30.65 0.99
N CYS A 192 9.06 31.09 0.35
CA CYS A 192 9.12 31.94 -0.84
C CYS A 192 9.35 33.43 -0.54
N GLY A 193 9.55 33.79 0.72
CA GLY A 193 9.71 35.19 1.18
C GLY A 193 8.42 36.01 1.23
N ALA A 194 7.32 35.50 0.71
CA ALA A 194 5.98 36.05 0.83
C ALA A 194 5.02 34.89 1.16
N SER A 195 4.19 35.02 2.16
CA SER A 195 3.19 34.01 2.50
C SER A 195 1.82 34.43 1.94
N PRO A 196 1.04 33.50 1.43
CA PRO A 196 1.29 32.06 1.25
C PRO A 196 2.11 31.72 -0.01
N CYS A 197 2.91 30.66 0.06
CA CYS A 197 3.65 30.11 -1.08
C CYS A 197 2.79 29.17 -1.93
N SER A 198 1.93 28.42 -1.29
CA SER A 198 0.99 27.50 -1.95
C SER A 198 -0.18 28.27 -2.59
N PRO A 199 -0.75 27.75 -3.69
CA PRO A 199 -1.94 28.33 -4.30
C PRO A 199 -3.11 28.45 -3.31
N GLN A 200 -3.84 29.54 -3.38
CA GLN A 200 -4.95 29.83 -2.46
C GLN A 200 -6.31 29.46 -3.06
N ARG A 201 -6.44 28.21 -3.50
CA ARG A 201 -7.70 27.68 -4.04
C ARG A 201 -8.68 27.35 -2.93
N ALA A 202 -9.95 27.71 -3.12
CA ALA A 202 -10.99 27.30 -2.18
C ALA A 202 -11.15 25.78 -2.17
N PRO A 203 -11.31 25.14 -0.99
CA PRO A 203 -11.53 23.70 -0.90
C PRO A 203 -12.87 23.32 -1.56
N ARG A 204 -12.80 22.48 -2.59
CA ARG A 204 -13.96 22.10 -3.41
C ARG A 204 -13.91 20.64 -3.78
N LEU A 205 -15.06 19.98 -3.66
CA LEU A 205 -15.34 18.66 -4.23
C LEU A 205 -16.65 18.74 -5.00
N ALA A 206 -16.63 18.39 -6.27
CA ALA A 206 -17.81 18.42 -7.15
C ALA A 206 -17.75 17.30 -8.19
N VAL A 207 -18.86 17.07 -8.85
CA VAL A 207 -18.94 16.22 -10.03
C VAL A 207 -18.47 17.01 -11.25
N THR A 208 -17.79 16.36 -12.20
CA THR A 208 -17.45 16.95 -13.50
C THR A 208 -18.66 17.30 -14.31
N ALA A 209 -18.54 18.19 -15.30
CA ALA A 209 -19.66 18.65 -16.13
C ALA A 209 -20.35 17.52 -16.92
N ASP A 210 -19.65 16.45 -17.24
CA ASP A 210 -20.16 15.24 -17.92
C ASP A 210 -20.76 14.21 -16.94
N ASN A 211 -20.79 14.50 -15.65
CA ASN A 211 -21.24 13.63 -14.56
C ASN A 211 -20.49 12.29 -14.45
N ARG A 212 -19.27 12.20 -15.00
CA ARG A 212 -18.51 10.95 -15.03
C ARG A 212 -17.25 10.94 -14.15
N GLY A 213 -16.91 12.05 -13.54
CA GLY A 213 -15.71 12.20 -12.75
C GLY A 213 -15.88 13.13 -11.56
N LEU A 214 -14.79 13.37 -10.87
CA LEU A 214 -14.71 14.22 -9.69
C LEU A 214 -13.78 15.40 -9.94
N VAL A 215 -14.17 16.57 -9.46
CA VAL A 215 -13.33 17.77 -9.32
C VAL A 215 -12.94 17.86 -7.85
N PHE A 216 -11.64 17.79 -7.56
CA PHE A 216 -11.08 18.00 -6.23
C PHE A 216 -10.03 19.10 -6.31
N GLU A 217 -10.27 20.20 -5.61
CA GLU A 217 -9.44 21.41 -5.59
C GLU A 217 -9.23 21.90 -4.17
N GLY A 218 -8.17 22.70 -3.96
CA GLY A 218 -7.90 23.36 -2.69
C GLY A 218 -6.61 22.91 -2.01
N PRO A 219 -6.34 23.43 -0.79
CA PRO A 219 -5.03 23.32 -0.16
C PRO A 219 -4.51 21.89 -0.01
N VAL A 220 -5.36 20.93 0.38
CA VAL A 220 -4.94 19.52 0.53
C VAL A 220 -4.56 18.91 -0.83
N ARG A 221 -5.30 19.21 -1.90
CA ARG A 221 -4.97 18.72 -3.24
C ARG A 221 -3.63 19.25 -3.74
N ASP A 222 -3.42 20.55 -3.56
CA ASP A 222 -2.21 21.23 -4.02
C ASP A 222 -0.99 20.82 -3.20
N ALA A 223 -1.12 20.80 -1.87
CA ALA A 223 -0.07 20.39 -0.96
C ALA A 223 0.31 18.91 -1.09
N SER A 224 -0.64 18.04 -1.42
CA SER A 224 -0.38 16.60 -1.62
C SER A 224 0.68 16.35 -2.69
N GLY A 225 0.56 16.99 -3.85
CA GLY A 225 1.55 16.86 -4.91
C GLY A 225 2.90 17.48 -4.54
N THR A 226 2.88 18.65 -3.89
CA THR A 226 4.11 19.30 -3.41
C THR A 226 4.87 18.45 -2.40
N ALA A 227 4.16 17.84 -1.44
CA ALA A 227 4.75 16.93 -0.45
C ALA A 227 5.36 15.68 -1.10
N GLU A 228 4.70 15.14 -2.12
CA GLU A 228 5.23 14.00 -2.89
C GLU A 228 6.53 14.39 -3.61
N VAL A 229 6.61 15.56 -4.25
CA VAL A 229 7.86 16.04 -4.90
C VAL A 229 9.01 16.09 -3.90
N LEU A 230 8.81 16.68 -2.73
CA LEU A 230 9.84 16.75 -1.68
C LEU A 230 10.29 15.37 -1.19
N MET A 231 9.35 14.44 -1.02
CA MET A 231 9.66 13.06 -0.65
C MET A 231 10.46 12.36 -1.76
N LEU A 232 10.06 12.52 -3.03
CA LEU A 232 10.78 11.94 -4.17
C LEU A 232 12.22 12.47 -4.29
N GLU A 233 12.49 13.77 -4.04
CA GLU A 233 13.84 14.33 -3.97
C GLU A 233 14.70 13.59 -2.94
N TYR A 234 14.14 13.35 -1.76
CA TYR A 234 14.84 12.62 -0.71
C TYR A 234 15.14 11.17 -1.12
N LEU A 235 14.14 10.47 -1.63
CA LEU A 235 14.24 9.06 -2.01
C LEU A 235 15.19 8.85 -3.19
N GLU A 236 15.28 9.80 -4.12
CA GLU A 236 16.23 9.78 -5.25
C GLU A 236 17.68 9.92 -4.80
N GLY A 237 17.92 10.39 -3.59
CA GLY A 237 19.27 10.57 -3.08
C GLY A 237 19.84 11.96 -3.34
N PHE A 238 19.02 12.98 -3.64
CA PHE A 238 19.51 14.35 -3.79
C PHE A 238 20.28 14.79 -2.52
N PRO A 239 21.32 15.61 -2.65
CA PRO A 239 22.00 16.18 -1.49
C PRO A 239 21.01 16.81 -0.52
N LEU A 240 21.15 16.56 0.79
CA LEU A 240 20.17 17.06 1.79
C LEU A 240 19.96 18.57 1.74
N LYS A 241 20.99 19.34 1.31
CA LYS A 241 20.89 20.80 1.09
C LYS A 241 19.98 21.17 -0.09
N GLU A 242 19.65 20.21 -0.96
CA GLU A 242 18.76 20.41 -2.12
C GLU A 242 17.33 19.93 -1.84
N VAL A 243 17.16 18.92 -0.97
CA VAL A 243 15.83 18.40 -0.56
C VAL A 243 15.06 19.50 0.18
N GLY A 244 14.01 20.01 -0.48
CA GLY A 244 13.29 21.18 0.03
C GLY A 244 14.23 22.34 0.39
N TRP A 245 15.24 22.57 -0.43
CA TRP A 245 16.27 23.61 -0.26
C TRP A 245 17.00 23.55 1.10
N GLY A 246 17.16 22.31 1.63
CA GLY A 246 17.81 22.06 2.93
C GLY A 246 16.88 22.25 4.14
N ARG A 247 15.61 22.55 3.95
CA ARG A 247 14.61 22.73 5.02
C ARG A 247 13.77 21.48 5.30
N ALA A 248 13.82 20.48 4.42
CA ALA A 248 13.08 19.23 4.56
C ALA A 248 14.01 18.09 5.04
N ASN A 249 14.10 17.88 6.36
CA ASN A 249 14.74 16.71 6.95
C ASN A 249 13.76 15.50 6.97
N PRO A 250 14.22 14.27 7.27
CA PRO A 250 13.35 13.09 7.29
C PRO A 250 12.11 13.21 8.17
N ALA A 251 12.19 13.89 9.32
CA ALA A 251 11.04 14.10 10.20
C ALA A 251 10.03 15.07 9.56
N THR A 252 10.53 16.16 8.96
CA THR A 252 9.71 17.11 8.21
C THR A 252 9.01 16.43 7.03
N LEU A 253 9.73 15.63 6.24
CA LEU A 253 9.17 14.88 5.10
C LEU A 253 8.06 13.93 5.54
N LYS A 254 8.26 13.20 6.64
CA LYS A 254 7.20 12.36 7.21
C LYS A 254 5.97 13.17 7.60
N THR A 255 6.14 14.34 8.22
CA THR A 255 5.03 15.20 8.63
C THR A 255 4.29 15.77 7.42
N VAL A 256 4.99 16.36 6.44
CA VAL A 256 4.33 16.91 5.25
C VAL A 256 3.71 15.82 4.38
N GLY A 257 4.21 14.58 4.44
CA GLY A 257 3.59 13.40 3.81
C GLY A 257 2.17 13.09 4.32
N GLU A 258 1.74 13.63 5.46
CA GLU A 258 0.36 13.47 5.95
C GLU A 258 -0.67 14.10 5.00
N VAL A 259 -0.33 15.18 4.27
CA VAL A 259 -1.25 15.73 3.26
C VAL A 259 -1.28 14.88 1.99
N HIS A 260 -0.19 14.17 1.67
CA HIS A 260 -0.22 13.16 0.61
C HIS A 260 -1.11 11.98 1.01
N ALA A 261 -1.00 11.49 2.24
CA ALA A 261 -1.89 10.47 2.79
C ALA A 261 -3.37 10.91 2.82
N ALA A 262 -3.64 12.22 3.04
CA ALA A 262 -4.99 12.79 3.03
C ALA A 262 -5.66 12.75 1.65
N LEU A 263 -4.89 12.68 0.55
CA LEU A 263 -5.43 12.45 -0.79
C LEU A 263 -6.22 11.15 -0.88
N PHE A 264 -5.81 10.12 -0.13
CA PHE A 264 -6.49 8.83 -0.09
C PHE A 264 -7.79 8.86 0.72
N ASP A 265 -7.99 9.86 1.59
CA ASP A 265 -9.27 10.13 2.24
C ASP A 265 -10.33 10.68 1.26
N VAL A 266 -9.91 11.06 0.07
CA VAL A 266 -10.80 11.46 -1.03
C VAL A 266 -10.95 10.32 -2.04
N PHE A 267 -9.86 9.77 -2.54
CA PHE A 267 -9.91 8.86 -3.69
C PHE A 267 -9.92 7.36 -3.35
N SER A 268 -9.54 6.95 -2.14
CA SER A 268 -9.32 5.53 -1.87
C SER A 268 -10.08 4.95 -0.68
N ARG A 269 -10.29 5.72 0.39
CA ARG A 269 -10.84 5.22 1.66
C ARG A 269 -12.34 5.39 1.83
N PRO A 270 -13.01 6.44 1.29
CA PRO A 270 -14.45 6.56 1.42
C PRO A 270 -15.13 5.30 0.89
N PRO A 271 -16.15 4.75 1.58
CA PRO A 271 -16.69 3.42 1.30
C PRO A 271 -17.04 3.18 -0.17
N TYR A 272 -17.70 4.13 -0.82
CA TYR A 272 -18.04 4.00 -2.25
C TYR A 272 -16.78 4.01 -3.15
N MET A 273 -15.83 4.91 -2.89
CA MET A 273 -14.59 4.98 -3.66
C MET A 273 -13.72 3.74 -3.46
N MET A 274 -13.61 3.27 -2.22
CA MET A 274 -12.92 2.02 -1.88
C MET A 274 -13.52 0.84 -2.65
N ALA A 275 -14.83 0.66 -2.57
CA ALA A 275 -15.53 -0.43 -3.24
C ALA A 275 -15.34 -0.37 -4.77
N PHE A 276 -15.45 0.84 -5.35
CA PHE A 276 -15.28 1.08 -6.77
C PHE A 276 -13.85 0.78 -7.24
N GLN A 277 -12.85 1.31 -6.53
CA GLN A 277 -11.44 1.15 -6.89
C GLN A 277 -10.94 -0.29 -6.73
N THR A 278 -11.49 -1.03 -5.76
CA THR A 278 -10.98 -2.37 -5.44
C THR A 278 -11.76 -3.50 -6.11
N GLU A 279 -12.92 -3.25 -6.72
CA GLU A 279 -13.76 -4.31 -7.31
C GLU A 279 -13.00 -5.20 -8.30
N PRO A 280 -12.21 -4.67 -9.27
CA PRO A 280 -11.47 -5.52 -10.18
C PRO A 280 -10.33 -6.32 -9.50
N THR A 281 -9.60 -5.66 -8.60
CA THR A 281 -8.49 -6.30 -7.85
C THR A 281 -9.00 -7.39 -6.90
N ALA A 282 -10.11 -7.12 -6.19
CA ALA A 282 -10.73 -8.11 -5.30
C ALA A 282 -11.20 -9.35 -6.07
N ARG A 283 -11.77 -9.18 -7.26
CA ARG A 283 -12.15 -10.29 -8.13
C ARG A 283 -10.94 -11.12 -8.53
N ARG A 284 -9.85 -10.49 -8.97
CA ARG A 284 -8.61 -11.19 -9.32
C ARG A 284 -8.04 -11.96 -8.13
N ILE A 285 -7.97 -11.37 -6.94
CA ILE A 285 -7.51 -12.06 -5.72
C ILE A 285 -8.40 -13.27 -5.39
N ILE A 286 -9.73 -13.14 -5.52
CA ILE A 286 -10.65 -14.26 -5.29
C ILE A 286 -10.40 -15.38 -6.29
N ASP A 287 -10.23 -15.06 -7.57
CA ASP A 287 -9.94 -16.01 -8.63
C ASP A 287 -8.61 -16.75 -8.37
N ASP A 288 -7.55 -16.02 -8.02
CA ASP A 288 -6.24 -16.59 -7.72
C ASP A 288 -6.25 -17.52 -6.51
N PHE A 289 -7.08 -17.23 -5.50
CA PHE A 289 -7.16 -18.08 -4.31
C PHE A 289 -8.17 -19.22 -4.42
N SER A 290 -9.03 -19.21 -5.45
CA SER A 290 -10.11 -20.21 -5.62
C SER A 290 -9.85 -21.20 -6.75
N ARG A 291 -9.19 -20.79 -7.83
CA ARG A 291 -9.00 -21.64 -9.01
C ARG A 291 -7.83 -22.59 -8.82
N PRO A 292 -7.95 -23.88 -9.17
CA PRO A 292 -6.86 -24.87 -9.03
C PRO A 292 -5.63 -24.54 -9.90
N ASP A 293 -5.85 -23.96 -11.08
CA ASP A 293 -4.83 -23.64 -12.09
C ASP A 293 -4.22 -22.24 -11.95
N ALA A 294 -4.64 -21.46 -10.94
CA ALA A 294 -4.15 -20.12 -10.70
C ALA A 294 -2.62 -20.09 -10.45
N PRO A 295 -1.97 -18.93 -10.64
CA PRO A 295 -0.54 -18.79 -10.41
C PRO A 295 -0.19 -19.03 -8.92
N ASP A 296 1.04 -19.48 -8.66
CA ASP A 296 1.57 -19.58 -7.31
C ASP A 296 2.03 -18.18 -6.80
N PHE A 297 2.45 -17.33 -7.72
CA PHE A 297 2.82 -15.93 -7.46
C PHE A 297 2.22 -15.00 -8.51
N ASP A 298 1.40 -14.05 -8.06
CA ASP A 298 0.82 -12.98 -8.87
C ASP A 298 1.20 -11.61 -8.32
N MET A 299 1.98 -10.85 -9.09
CA MET A 299 2.46 -9.52 -8.75
C MET A 299 1.73 -8.48 -9.60
N LEU A 300 1.04 -7.57 -8.93
CA LEU A 300 0.32 -6.44 -9.52
C LEU A 300 1.09 -5.15 -9.21
N VAL A 301 1.51 -4.42 -10.24
CA VAL A 301 2.21 -3.15 -10.09
C VAL A 301 1.31 -2.00 -10.52
N GLY A 302 0.87 -1.23 -9.55
CA GLY A 302 -0.01 -0.07 -9.75
C GLY A 302 0.51 1.17 -9.03
N HIS A 303 -0.42 1.87 -8.38
CA HIS A 303 -0.23 3.16 -7.75
C HIS A 303 -0.49 3.10 -6.23
N ASP A 304 -0.13 4.16 -5.53
CA ASP A 304 -0.44 4.37 -4.11
C ASP A 304 -1.95 4.28 -3.82
N THR A 305 -2.78 4.87 -4.69
CA THR A 305 -4.24 4.80 -4.60
C THR A 305 -4.78 3.37 -4.59
N ASN A 306 -4.17 2.46 -5.36
CA ASN A 306 -4.56 1.05 -5.38
C ASN A 306 -4.22 0.35 -4.05
N VAL A 307 -3.00 0.58 -3.54
CA VAL A 307 -2.56 0.03 -2.25
C VAL A 307 -3.40 0.58 -1.11
N ALA A 308 -3.66 1.90 -1.11
CA ALA A 308 -4.49 2.56 -0.09
C ALA A 308 -5.95 2.07 -0.12
N ALA A 309 -6.53 1.86 -1.31
CA ALA A 309 -7.89 1.35 -1.45
C ALA A 309 -8.00 -0.11 -0.97
N LEU A 310 -7.05 -0.98 -1.35
CA LEU A 310 -7.04 -2.37 -0.87
C LEU A 310 -6.81 -2.44 0.64
N ALA A 311 -5.93 -1.60 1.20
CA ALA A 311 -5.73 -1.51 2.65
C ALA A 311 -7.03 -1.13 3.37
N ALA A 312 -7.77 -0.16 2.83
CA ALA A 312 -9.07 0.24 3.37
C ALA A 312 -10.10 -0.89 3.30
N LEU A 313 -10.19 -1.62 2.18
CA LEU A 313 -11.08 -2.78 2.01
C LEU A 313 -10.79 -3.88 3.04
N LEU A 314 -9.50 -4.14 3.29
CA LEU A 314 -9.07 -5.14 4.28
C LEU A 314 -9.18 -4.63 5.73
N GLY A 315 -9.47 -3.34 5.94
CA GLY A 315 -9.51 -2.71 7.26
C GLY A 315 -8.16 -2.71 7.97
N VAL A 316 -7.06 -2.51 7.22
CA VAL A 316 -5.70 -2.50 7.73
C VAL A 316 -5.02 -1.14 7.54
N THR A 317 -4.02 -0.87 8.37
CA THR A 317 -3.18 0.34 8.30
C THR A 317 -1.83 -0.02 7.70
N VAL A 318 -1.40 0.70 6.68
CA VAL A 318 -0.06 0.58 6.11
C VAL A 318 0.87 1.62 6.72
N GLU A 319 2.08 1.20 7.07
CA GLU A 319 3.12 2.06 7.66
C GLU A 319 4.48 1.60 7.17
N ALA A 320 5.27 2.52 6.64
CA ALA A 320 6.67 2.33 6.32
C ALA A 320 7.53 3.31 7.14
N PRO A 321 8.70 2.91 7.63
CA PRO A 321 9.58 3.82 8.36
C PRO A 321 10.00 5.01 7.48
N GLY A 322 9.81 6.23 7.98
CA GLY A 322 10.10 7.48 7.26
C GLY A 322 8.92 8.04 6.45
N PHE A 323 7.79 7.32 6.34
CA PHE A 323 6.58 7.77 5.67
C PHE A 323 5.46 8.08 6.66
N ALA A 324 4.50 8.87 6.24
CA ALA A 324 3.28 9.09 7.00
C ALA A 324 2.44 7.80 7.11
N VAL A 325 1.60 7.72 8.14
CA VAL A 325 0.67 6.59 8.31
C VAL A 325 -0.32 6.57 7.14
N ASN A 326 -0.51 5.40 6.56
CA ASN A 326 -1.36 5.19 5.38
C ASN A 326 -0.90 5.95 4.12
N ASP A 327 0.37 6.27 4.05
CA ASP A 327 1.03 6.73 2.84
C ASP A 327 1.85 5.57 2.26
N PRO A 328 1.35 4.86 1.24
CA PRO A 328 2.07 3.73 0.66
C PRO A 328 3.40 4.17 0.06
N SER A 329 4.53 3.67 0.59
CA SER A 329 5.86 4.01 0.08
C SER A 329 6.07 3.55 -1.36
N PRO A 330 6.91 4.23 -2.18
CA PRO A 330 7.35 3.71 -3.47
C PRO A 330 7.92 2.29 -3.33
N GLY A 331 7.48 1.36 -4.18
CA GLY A 331 7.80 -0.05 -4.04
C GLY A 331 7.11 -0.78 -2.89
N GLY A 332 6.37 -0.08 -2.00
CA GLY A 332 5.60 -0.71 -0.93
C GLY A 332 4.46 -1.58 -1.45
N ALA A 333 4.22 -2.74 -0.82
CA ALA A 333 3.22 -3.69 -1.28
C ALA A 333 2.37 -4.29 -0.16
N LEU A 334 1.07 -4.44 -0.43
CA LEU A 334 0.23 -5.39 0.29
C LEU A 334 0.47 -6.79 -0.26
N VAL A 335 0.79 -7.72 0.63
CA VAL A 335 1.10 -9.11 0.31
C VAL A 335 0.07 -10.01 0.96
N LEU A 336 -0.66 -10.76 0.16
CA LEU A 336 -1.68 -11.70 0.59
C LEU A 336 -1.15 -13.11 0.36
N ALA A 337 -0.97 -13.87 1.44
CA ALA A 337 -0.48 -15.24 1.39
C ALA A 337 -1.62 -16.23 1.70
N LEU A 338 -1.96 -17.08 0.76
CA LEU A 338 -2.84 -18.24 0.96
C LEU A 338 -2.04 -19.33 1.67
N ILE A 339 -2.52 -19.71 2.83
CA ILE A 339 -1.84 -20.65 3.73
C ILE A 339 -2.76 -21.85 3.99
N ARG A 340 -2.20 -23.06 3.94
CA ARG A 340 -2.91 -24.28 4.35
C ARG A 340 -2.29 -24.86 5.61
N ASP A 341 -3.13 -25.22 6.56
CA ASP A 341 -2.68 -25.92 7.78
C ASP A 341 -2.59 -27.44 7.58
N ALA A 342 -2.09 -28.14 8.58
CA ALA A 342 -1.94 -29.61 8.55
C ALA A 342 -3.29 -30.36 8.44
N GLN A 343 -4.41 -29.71 8.74
CA GLN A 343 -5.76 -30.27 8.59
C GLN A 343 -6.37 -29.96 7.21
N GLY A 344 -5.63 -29.31 6.32
CA GLY A 344 -6.08 -28.93 4.99
C GLY A 344 -6.96 -27.68 4.95
N ARG A 345 -7.13 -26.96 6.08
CA ARG A 345 -7.92 -25.70 6.13
C ARG A 345 -7.11 -24.57 5.53
N ALA A 346 -7.79 -23.73 4.73
CA ALA A 346 -7.17 -22.61 4.04
C ALA A 346 -7.41 -21.30 4.79
N PHE A 347 -6.36 -20.48 4.89
CA PHE A 347 -6.36 -19.18 5.53
C PHE A 347 -5.62 -18.15 4.66
N VAL A 348 -5.91 -16.86 4.86
CA VAL A 348 -5.18 -15.75 4.26
C VAL A 348 -4.48 -14.95 5.35
N ARG A 349 -3.19 -14.70 5.16
CA ARG A 349 -2.41 -13.74 5.96
C ARG A 349 -2.03 -12.55 5.10
N VAL A 350 -2.14 -11.37 5.68
CA VAL A 350 -1.79 -10.12 5.01
C VAL A 350 -0.54 -9.55 5.64
N TYR A 351 0.36 -9.04 4.80
CA TYR A 351 1.52 -8.27 5.22
C TYR A 351 1.57 -6.95 4.47
N TYR A 352 2.18 -5.95 5.07
CA TYR A 352 2.73 -4.82 4.33
C TYR A 352 4.24 -4.99 4.24
N ARG A 353 4.76 -5.10 3.03
CA ARG A 353 6.19 -5.17 2.75
C ARG A 353 6.65 -3.81 2.22
N SER A 354 7.63 -3.21 2.88
CA SER A 354 8.16 -1.90 2.51
C SER A 354 9.65 -1.77 2.85
N GLN A 355 10.37 -1.01 2.04
CA GLN A 355 11.64 -0.41 2.44
C GLN A 355 11.37 0.82 3.32
N SER A 356 12.31 1.18 4.19
CA SER A 356 12.30 2.51 4.81
C SER A 356 12.69 3.58 3.79
N ALA A 357 12.37 4.85 4.08
CA ALA A 357 12.82 5.96 3.23
C ALA A 357 14.35 5.97 3.06
N ASP A 358 15.10 5.65 4.14
CA ASP A 358 16.57 5.56 4.11
C ASP A 358 17.08 4.35 3.31
N ASP A 359 16.35 3.22 3.31
CA ASP A 359 16.72 2.05 2.53
C ASP A 359 16.49 2.30 1.03
N ILE A 360 15.38 2.97 0.67
CA ILE A 360 15.11 3.40 -0.72
C ILE A 360 16.19 4.37 -1.17
N ARG A 361 16.46 5.43 -0.38
CA ARG A 361 17.50 6.43 -0.66
C ARG A 361 18.89 5.82 -0.87
N ALA A 362 19.19 4.72 -0.22
CA ALA A 362 20.47 4.03 -0.32
C ALA A 362 20.42 2.78 -1.22
N ALA A 363 19.30 2.50 -1.88
CA ALA A 363 19.04 1.32 -2.71
C ALA A 363 19.47 0.00 -2.02
N ARG A 364 19.13 -0.16 -0.72
CA ARG A 364 19.57 -1.32 0.07
C ARG A 364 18.71 -2.56 -0.19
N ASP A 365 19.33 -3.73 -0.15
CA ASP A 365 18.68 -5.06 -0.13
C ASP A 365 18.05 -5.32 1.25
N HIS A 366 17.11 -4.48 1.66
CA HIS A 366 16.42 -4.59 2.94
C HIS A 366 14.96 -4.15 2.81
N ALA A 367 14.05 -4.91 3.40
CA ALA A 367 12.65 -4.52 3.55
C ALA A 367 12.07 -5.09 4.85
N THR A 368 11.12 -4.37 5.43
CA THR A 368 10.32 -4.83 6.55
C THR A 368 9.07 -5.57 6.05
N TRP A 369 8.67 -6.59 6.80
CA TRP A 369 7.46 -7.38 6.55
C TRP A 369 6.56 -7.30 7.79
N LYS A 370 5.66 -6.33 7.81
CA LYS A 370 4.72 -6.13 8.91
C LYS A 370 3.48 -7.01 8.68
N SER A 371 3.27 -8.02 9.54
CA SER A 371 2.00 -8.78 9.52
C SER A 371 0.86 -7.86 9.94
N LEU A 372 -0.21 -7.84 9.16
CA LEU A 372 -1.40 -7.02 9.39
C LEU A 372 -2.56 -7.88 9.84
N THR A 373 -3.35 -7.38 10.78
CA THR A 373 -4.56 -8.05 11.26
C THR A 373 -5.78 -7.38 10.65
N MET A 374 -6.49 -8.10 9.80
CA MET A 374 -7.77 -7.63 9.24
C MET A 374 -8.83 -7.54 10.34
N ASN A 375 -9.54 -6.43 10.43
CA ASN A 375 -10.53 -6.20 11.48
C ASN A 375 -11.62 -7.30 11.52
N ALA A 376 -12.07 -7.78 10.37
CA ALA A 376 -13.05 -8.86 10.25
C ALA A 376 -12.54 -10.23 10.71
N CYS A 377 -11.22 -10.42 10.85
CA CYS A 377 -10.58 -11.71 11.10
C CYS A 377 -9.75 -11.76 12.40
N LYS A 378 -9.99 -10.84 13.35
CA LYS A 378 -9.25 -10.75 14.63
C LYS A 378 -9.28 -12.03 15.47
N GLN A 379 -10.34 -12.83 15.33
CA GLN A 379 -10.53 -14.08 16.08
C GLN A 379 -9.92 -15.31 15.37
N GLY A 380 -9.36 -15.15 14.19
CA GLY A 380 -8.69 -16.23 13.47
C GLY A 380 -7.37 -16.67 14.13
N PRO A 381 -6.91 -17.92 13.88
CA PRO A 381 -5.67 -18.43 14.47
C PRO A 381 -4.49 -17.56 14.01
N GLN A 382 -3.68 -17.08 14.96
CA GLN A 382 -2.55 -16.17 14.68
C GLN A 382 -2.93 -14.96 13.82
N HIS A 383 -4.15 -14.44 13.96
CA HIS A 383 -4.71 -13.33 13.16
C HIS A 383 -4.81 -13.62 11.64
N MET A 384 -4.80 -14.90 11.24
CA MET A 384 -5.12 -15.30 9.87
C MET A 384 -6.63 -15.35 9.66
N CYS A 385 -7.07 -14.99 8.46
CA CYS A 385 -8.48 -15.04 8.05
C CYS A 385 -8.78 -16.39 7.41
N PRO A 386 -9.80 -17.17 7.85
CA PRO A 386 -10.28 -18.30 7.08
C PRO A 386 -10.61 -17.87 5.64
N LEU A 387 -10.22 -18.68 4.64
CA LEU A 387 -10.44 -18.31 3.23
C LEU A 387 -11.90 -17.99 2.89
N PRO A 388 -12.92 -18.72 3.37
CA PRO A 388 -14.31 -18.37 3.11
C PRO A 388 -14.69 -16.99 3.65
N ASP A 389 -14.22 -16.64 4.85
CA ASP A 389 -14.49 -15.35 5.49
C ASP A 389 -13.76 -14.21 4.76
N PHE A 390 -12.54 -14.46 4.30
CA PHE A 390 -11.77 -13.53 3.48
C PHE A 390 -12.48 -13.24 2.14
N VAL A 391 -12.96 -14.26 1.46
CA VAL A 391 -13.73 -14.12 0.22
C VAL A 391 -15.04 -13.37 0.47
N ALA A 392 -15.71 -13.65 1.59
CA ALA A 392 -16.93 -12.93 1.99
C ALA A 392 -16.62 -11.44 2.27
N LEU A 393 -15.51 -11.12 2.95
CA LEU A 393 -15.05 -9.75 3.19
C LEU A 393 -14.85 -8.99 1.87
N LEU A 394 -14.12 -9.57 0.92
CA LEU A 394 -13.87 -8.91 -0.37
C LEU A 394 -15.18 -8.70 -1.16
N LYS A 395 -16.06 -9.69 -1.22
CA LYS A 395 -17.35 -9.58 -1.88
C LYS A 395 -18.26 -8.53 -1.24
N ALA A 396 -18.36 -8.54 0.08
CA ALA A 396 -19.20 -7.58 0.81
C ALA A 396 -18.67 -6.15 0.68
N GLY A 397 -17.34 -5.95 0.80
CA GLY A 397 -16.72 -4.64 0.71
C GLY A 397 -16.81 -4.01 -0.69
N THR A 398 -16.85 -4.83 -1.75
CA THR A 398 -16.99 -4.34 -3.13
C THR A 398 -18.44 -4.28 -3.63
N ALA A 399 -19.39 -4.89 -2.93
CA ALA A 399 -20.80 -4.89 -3.31
C ALA A 399 -21.38 -3.48 -3.40
N GLU A 400 -20.93 -2.56 -2.55
CA GLU A 400 -21.41 -1.17 -2.53
C GLU A 400 -21.14 -0.43 -3.84
N ALA A 401 -20.10 -0.79 -4.59
CA ALA A 401 -19.80 -0.17 -5.87
C ALA A 401 -20.98 -0.22 -6.85
N ARG A 402 -21.74 -1.31 -6.84
CA ARG A 402 -22.86 -1.58 -7.76
C ARG A 402 -24.23 -1.59 -7.08
N ALA A 403 -24.31 -1.33 -5.79
CA ALA A 403 -25.59 -1.32 -5.07
C ALA A 403 -26.48 -0.18 -5.61
N PRO A 404 -27.78 -0.41 -5.87
CA PRO A 404 -28.70 0.67 -6.26
C PRO A 404 -28.79 1.71 -5.14
N LEU A 405 -29.04 2.97 -5.52
CA LEU A 405 -29.35 4.02 -4.56
C LEU A 405 -30.61 3.61 -3.80
N VAL A 406 -30.47 3.26 -2.53
CA VAL A 406 -31.62 3.14 -1.65
C VAL A 406 -32.05 4.57 -1.34
N ALA A 407 -33.18 4.98 -1.90
CA ALA A 407 -33.82 6.24 -1.52
C ALA A 407 -34.07 6.21 0.00
N ARG A 408 -33.33 7.05 0.73
CA ARG A 408 -33.55 7.31 2.17
C ARG A 408 -34.43 8.52 2.34
#